data_2e3950b546fd5894e6c2ba87b80369ed
#
_entry.id   2e3950b546fd5894e6c2ba87b80369ed
#
_cell.length_a   1.000
_cell.length_b   1.000
_cell.length_c   1.000
_cell.angle_alpha   90.00
_cell.angle_beta   90.00
_cell.angle_gamma   90.00
#
_symmetry.space_group_name_H-M   'P 1'
#
loop_
_entity.id
_entity.type
_entity.pdbx_description
1 polymer ?
#
loop_
_entity_poly.entity_id
_entity_poly.type
_entity_poly.pdbx_seq_one_letter_code
_entity_poly.pdbx_strand_id
1 'polypeptide(L)'
;MTKLLSIGADAKTIKGNKKGFMTAIQYLSPYDSSGVNLCANAKNAKCHEACLVSSGRMVMAVDARLRRTKLYLTNQAEYFNQLTKEITAFIKKASKKGLTPLVRLNGTSDIRFENIGFYSEGVYYRNIMERFEDVQFYDYTKIPNREKSINGIQSFPTNYDLTFSYSGAKGFEKFN
;
A
#
# COMPACT_ATOMS: atom_id res chain seq x y z
N MET A 1 7.41 15.27 11.70
CA MET A 1 6.89 13.91 11.44
C MET A 1 7.07 13.56 9.97
N THR A 2 7.54 12.37 9.64
CA THR A 2 7.68 11.93 8.23
C THR A 2 6.30 11.56 7.68
N LYS A 3 5.86 12.21 6.59
CA LYS A 3 4.59 11.85 5.94
C LYS A 3 4.60 10.40 5.49
N LEU A 4 3.49 9.70 5.68
CA LEU A 4 3.28 8.33 5.20
C LEU A 4 2.93 8.29 3.72
N LEU A 5 2.08 9.20 3.26
CA LEU A 5 1.58 9.24 1.89
C LEU A 5 2.37 10.23 1.02
N SER A 6 2.65 9.82 -0.19
CA SER A 6 3.25 10.63 -1.26
C SER A 6 2.19 10.90 -2.33
N ILE A 7 1.98 12.18 -2.67
CA ILE A 7 0.97 12.62 -3.65
C ILE A 7 1.69 13.25 -4.83
N GLY A 8 1.42 12.78 -6.06
CA GLY A 8 2.06 13.30 -7.27
C GLY A 8 3.57 13.03 -7.32
N ALA A 9 4.02 11.93 -6.70
CA ALA A 9 5.43 11.59 -6.60
C ALA A 9 6.05 11.02 -7.89
N ASP A 10 5.23 10.53 -8.79
CA ASP A 10 5.66 9.94 -10.06
C ASP A 10 4.81 10.40 -11.25
N ALA A 11 5.37 10.23 -12.46
CA ALA A 11 4.74 10.67 -13.69
C ALA A 11 3.40 9.97 -13.98
N LYS A 12 3.21 8.74 -13.52
CA LYS A 12 1.96 7.97 -13.73
C LYS A 12 0.84 8.56 -12.90
N THR A 13 1.10 8.91 -11.63
CA THR A 13 0.10 9.54 -10.75
C THR A 13 -0.27 10.95 -11.25
N ILE A 14 0.68 11.72 -11.79
CA ILE A 14 0.42 13.03 -12.40
C ILE A 14 -0.46 12.89 -13.64
N LYS A 15 -0.22 11.88 -14.49
CA LYS A 15 -1.09 11.58 -15.65
C LYS A 15 -2.50 11.21 -15.23
N GLY A 16 -2.69 10.58 -14.10
CA GLY A 16 -3.99 10.25 -13.52
C GLY A 16 -4.86 11.49 -13.28
N ASN A 17 -4.27 12.62 -12.90
CA ASN A 17 -5.00 13.87 -12.67
C ASN A 17 -5.74 14.35 -13.93
N LYS A 18 -5.15 14.14 -15.12
CA LYS A 18 -5.78 14.47 -16.41
C LYS A 18 -6.96 13.56 -16.74
N LYS A 19 -7.09 12.42 -16.06
CA LYS A 19 -8.18 11.45 -16.19
C LYS A 19 -9.21 11.54 -15.05
N GLY A 20 -9.15 12.59 -14.22
CA GLY A 20 -10.08 12.81 -13.12
C GLY A 20 -9.70 12.11 -11.79
N PHE A 21 -8.50 11.53 -11.68
CA PHE A 21 -8.08 10.80 -10.48
C PHE A 21 -6.87 11.47 -9.82
N MET A 22 -6.87 11.53 -8.49
CA MET A 22 -5.70 11.88 -7.70
C MET A 22 -5.25 10.67 -6.89
N THR A 23 -3.96 10.32 -6.95
CA THR A 23 -3.43 9.15 -6.27
C THR A 23 -2.49 9.54 -5.14
N ALA A 24 -2.68 8.95 -3.97
CA ALA A 24 -1.75 8.95 -2.85
C ALA A 24 -1.14 7.55 -2.69
N ILE A 25 0.20 7.48 -2.62
CA ILE A 25 0.92 6.20 -2.52
C ILE A 25 1.76 6.18 -1.24
N GLN A 26 1.69 5.08 -0.51
CA GLN A 26 2.59 4.79 0.58
C GLN A 26 3.77 3.96 0.08
N TYR A 27 4.98 4.34 0.51
CA TYR A 27 6.20 3.61 0.21
C TYR A 27 6.86 3.20 1.53
N LEU A 28 6.80 1.92 1.86
CA LEU A 28 7.55 1.29 2.96
C LEU A 28 8.82 0.62 2.41
N SER A 29 9.71 0.20 3.30
CA SER A 29 10.90 -0.56 2.92
C SER A 29 10.49 -1.89 2.31
N PRO A 30 11.01 -2.26 1.13
CA PRO A 30 10.66 -3.52 0.48
C PRO A 30 11.39 -4.70 1.11
N TYR A 31 10.83 -5.89 0.97
CA TYR A 31 11.42 -7.14 1.35
C TYR A 31 12.02 -7.06 2.77
N ASP A 32 13.27 -7.42 2.97
CA ASP A 32 13.98 -7.45 4.27
C ASP A 32 14.86 -6.22 4.53
N SER A 33 14.79 -5.18 3.71
CA SER A 33 15.65 -4.00 3.81
C SER A 33 15.51 -3.20 5.11
N SER A 34 14.50 -3.50 5.92
CA SER A 34 14.29 -2.96 7.27
C SER A 34 14.57 -3.97 8.39
N GLY A 35 15.11 -5.14 8.07
CA GLY A 35 15.28 -6.25 9.01
C GLY A 35 14.04 -7.14 9.15
N VAL A 36 12.90 -6.76 8.53
CA VAL A 36 11.66 -7.54 8.53
C VAL A 36 11.15 -7.66 7.10
N ASN A 37 10.77 -8.87 6.68
CA ASN A 37 10.25 -9.10 5.33
C ASN A 37 8.81 -8.55 5.19
N LEU A 38 8.66 -7.47 4.43
CA LEU A 38 7.38 -6.86 4.08
C LEU A 38 6.84 -7.25 2.69
N CYS A 39 7.48 -8.23 2.03
CA CYS A 39 7.10 -8.74 0.71
C CYS A 39 7.16 -10.27 0.72
N ALA A 40 6.12 -10.93 1.22
CA ALA A 40 6.12 -12.37 1.52
C ALA A 40 6.67 -13.27 0.39
N ASN A 41 6.30 -13.00 -0.87
CA ASN A 41 6.71 -13.79 -2.02
C ASN A 41 7.90 -13.21 -2.82
N ALA A 42 8.64 -12.24 -2.25
CA ALA A 42 9.74 -11.59 -2.99
C ALA A 42 10.82 -12.56 -3.48
N LYS A 43 11.18 -13.57 -2.68
CA LYS A 43 12.14 -14.62 -3.06
C LYS A 43 11.61 -15.50 -4.17
N ASN A 44 10.41 -16.05 -4.01
CA ASN A 44 9.80 -16.95 -4.99
C ASN A 44 9.58 -16.27 -6.35
N ALA A 45 9.15 -15.01 -6.31
CA ALA A 45 8.95 -14.20 -7.51
C ALA A 45 10.25 -13.57 -8.04
N LYS A 46 11.40 -13.76 -7.39
CA LYS A 46 12.71 -13.14 -7.68
C LYS A 46 12.69 -11.62 -7.79
N CYS A 47 11.65 -10.96 -7.34
CA CYS A 47 11.56 -9.50 -7.41
C CYS A 47 12.49 -8.79 -6.42
N HIS A 48 13.06 -9.49 -5.43
CA HIS A 48 14.09 -8.95 -4.54
C HIS A 48 15.43 -8.69 -5.26
N GLU A 49 15.73 -9.42 -6.34
CA GLU A 49 16.96 -9.25 -7.14
C GLU A 49 16.92 -7.96 -7.98
N ALA A 50 15.73 -7.56 -8.44
CA ALA A 50 15.50 -6.40 -9.30
C ALA A 50 14.41 -5.48 -8.74
N CYS A 51 14.50 -5.18 -7.45
CA CYS A 51 13.50 -4.36 -6.79
C CYS A 51 13.51 -2.91 -7.31
N LEU A 52 12.33 -2.34 -7.56
CA LEU A 52 12.15 -0.97 -8.03
C LEU A 52 12.89 0.08 -7.17
N VAL A 53 13.14 -0.21 -5.90
CA VAL A 53 13.81 0.71 -4.98
C VAL A 53 15.33 0.80 -5.18
N SER A 54 15.92 -0.14 -5.94
CA SER A 54 17.36 -0.16 -6.24
C SER A 54 17.73 0.76 -7.40
N SER A 55 16.78 1.44 -8.03
CA SER A 55 17.02 2.27 -9.21
C SER A 55 16.35 3.63 -9.17
N GLY A 56 16.91 4.60 -9.90
CA GLY A 56 16.35 5.92 -10.11
C GLY A 56 16.15 6.72 -8.82
N ARG A 57 15.13 7.56 -8.79
CA ARG A 57 14.78 8.42 -7.64
C ARG A 57 14.40 7.66 -6.38
N MET A 58 14.07 6.37 -6.50
CA MET A 58 13.69 5.56 -5.35
C MET A 58 14.88 5.32 -4.42
N VAL A 59 16.11 5.28 -4.92
CA VAL A 59 17.33 5.17 -4.09
C VAL A 59 17.43 6.33 -3.10
N MET A 60 17.08 7.56 -3.51
CA MET A 60 17.19 8.76 -2.67
C MET A 60 16.18 8.80 -1.50
N ALA A 61 15.16 7.95 -1.51
CA ALA A 61 14.10 7.93 -0.51
C ALA A 61 14.24 6.79 0.52
N VAL A 62 15.42 6.16 0.63
CA VAL A 62 15.67 5.02 1.55
C VAL A 62 15.33 5.38 2.99
N ASP A 63 15.89 6.48 3.51
CA ASP A 63 15.68 6.89 4.91
C ASP A 63 14.21 7.21 5.22
N ALA A 64 13.51 7.82 4.27
CA ALA A 64 12.09 8.10 4.45
C ALA A 64 11.26 6.81 4.52
N ARG A 65 11.57 5.81 3.69
CA ARG A 65 10.95 4.49 3.75
C ARG A 65 11.26 3.79 5.07
N LEU A 66 12.52 3.78 5.50
CA LEU A 66 12.93 3.18 6.77
C LEU A 66 12.19 3.79 7.96
N ARG A 67 12.10 5.13 8.04
CA ARG A 67 11.35 5.80 9.11
C ARG A 67 9.87 5.41 9.13
N ARG A 68 9.20 5.36 7.98
CA ARG A 68 7.79 4.93 7.87
C ARG A 68 7.63 3.47 8.31
N THR A 69 8.53 2.61 7.85
CA THR A 69 8.53 1.19 8.19
C THR A 69 8.80 0.96 9.67
N LYS A 70 9.74 1.68 10.25
CA LYS A 70 10.00 1.63 11.69
C LYS A 70 8.74 1.99 12.48
N LEU A 71 8.06 3.07 12.14
CA LEU A 71 6.81 3.46 12.79
C LEU A 71 5.75 2.35 12.68
N TYR A 72 5.57 1.78 11.48
CA TYR A 72 4.64 0.66 11.26
C TYR A 72 4.97 -0.57 12.12
N LEU A 73 6.26 -0.92 12.25
CA LEU A 73 6.70 -2.11 12.99
C LEU A 73 6.70 -1.91 14.51
N THR A 74 6.98 -0.70 14.99
CA THR A 74 7.19 -0.45 16.43
C THR A 74 6.03 0.23 17.13
N ASN A 75 5.13 0.93 16.39
CA ASN A 75 3.99 1.63 16.96
C ASN A 75 2.83 1.69 15.95
N GLN A 76 2.13 0.57 15.79
CA GLN A 76 1.01 0.48 14.84
C GLN A 76 -0.15 1.43 15.19
N ALA A 77 -0.41 1.70 16.45
CA ALA A 77 -1.47 2.63 16.85
C ALA A 77 -1.19 4.04 16.32
N GLU A 78 0.02 4.56 16.52
CA GLU A 78 0.42 5.87 15.99
C GLU A 78 0.48 5.87 14.46
N TYR A 79 0.98 4.77 13.86
CA TYR A 79 1.00 4.63 12.42
C TYR A 79 -0.39 4.73 11.79
N PHE A 80 -1.39 4.00 12.28
CA PHE A 80 -2.76 4.06 11.76
C PHE A 80 -3.45 5.39 12.08
N ASN A 81 -3.17 5.99 13.24
CA ASN A 81 -3.64 7.32 13.57
C ASN A 81 -3.12 8.37 12.57
N GLN A 82 -1.82 8.34 12.27
CA GLN A 82 -1.23 9.23 11.26
C GLN A 82 -1.78 8.93 9.86
N LEU A 83 -1.87 7.66 9.46
CA LEU A 83 -2.37 7.23 8.15
C LEU A 83 -3.80 7.72 7.93
N THR A 84 -4.67 7.56 8.93
CA THR A 84 -6.06 8.01 8.90
C THR A 84 -6.16 9.54 8.70
N LYS A 85 -5.37 10.31 9.46
CA LYS A 85 -5.30 11.78 9.31
C LYS A 85 -4.83 12.18 7.91
N GLU A 86 -3.80 11.49 7.38
CA GLU A 86 -3.25 11.79 6.05
C GLU A 86 -4.22 11.43 4.93
N ILE A 87 -4.95 10.29 5.01
CA ILE A 87 -5.99 9.92 4.03
C ILE A 87 -7.13 10.94 4.08
N THR A 88 -7.60 11.32 5.27
CA THR A 88 -8.67 12.34 5.41
C THR A 88 -8.27 13.68 4.78
N ALA A 89 -7.04 14.13 5.03
CA ALA A 89 -6.52 15.37 4.42
C ALA A 89 -6.37 15.24 2.89
N PHE A 90 -5.98 14.06 2.42
CA PHE A 90 -5.86 13.76 1.00
C PHE A 90 -7.22 13.78 0.28
N ILE A 91 -8.26 13.17 0.86
CA ILE A 91 -9.63 13.20 0.33
C ILE A 91 -10.11 14.65 0.16
N LYS A 92 -9.96 15.48 1.22
CA LYS A 92 -10.30 16.90 1.17
C LYS A 92 -9.55 17.64 0.05
N LYS A 93 -8.27 17.31 -0.16
CA LYS A 93 -7.45 17.89 -1.23
C LYS A 93 -7.91 17.47 -2.63
N ALA A 94 -8.26 16.20 -2.82
CA ALA A 94 -8.78 15.68 -4.09
C ALA A 94 -10.13 16.33 -4.43
N SER A 95 -11.06 16.36 -3.48
CA SER A 95 -12.38 16.99 -3.61
C SER A 95 -12.29 18.47 -4.03
N LYS A 96 -11.41 19.24 -3.37
CA LYS A 96 -11.19 20.66 -3.74
C LYS A 96 -10.71 20.85 -5.18
N LYS A 97 -10.17 19.81 -5.82
CA LYS A 97 -9.70 19.82 -7.21
C LYS A 97 -10.68 19.14 -8.17
N GLY A 98 -11.84 18.70 -7.69
CA GLY A 98 -12.81 17.93 -8.49
C GLY A 98 -12.27 16.58 -8.96
N LEU A 99 -11.33 15.97 -8.19
CA LEU A 99 -10.67 14.71 -8.56
C LEU A 99 -11.11 13.58 -7.61
N THR A 100 -11.27 12.38 -8.15
CA THR A 100 -11.55 11.18 -7.37
C THR A 100 -10.29 10.71 -6.65
N PRO A 101 -10.31 10.53 -5.31
CA PRO A 101 -9.17 10.05 -4.55
C PRO A 101 -8.95 8.55 -4.75
N LEU A 102 -7.71 8.16 -5.05
CA LEU A 102 -7.26 6.77 -5.08
C LEU A 102 -6.11 6.59 -4.10
N VAL A 103 -6.12 5.51 -3.32
CA VAL A 103 -5.08 5.22 -2.34
C VAL A 103 -4.39 3.91 -2.68
N ARG A 104 -3.05 3.91 -2.67
CA ARG A 104 -2.21 2.74 -2.83
C ARG A 104 -1.30 2.58 -1.62
N LEU A 105 -1.49 1.49 -0.85
CA LEU A 105 -0.77 1.26 0.39
C LEU A 105 0.54 0.49 0.20
N ASN A 106 0.62 -0.34 -0.82
CA ASN A 106 1.78 -1.18 -1.12
C ASN A 106 2.56 -0.66 -2.34
N GLY A 107 3.07 0.58 -2.25
CA GLY A 107 3.91 1.13 -3.32
C GLY A 107 5.20 0.34 -3.53
N THR A 108 5.80 -0.19 -2.45
CA THR A 108 7.06 -0.96 -2.42
C THR A 108 7.05 -2.12 -1.43
N SER A 109 5.89 -2.47 -0.88
CA SER A 109 5.67 -3.61 0.03
C SER A 109 4.57 -4.51 -0.51
N ASP A 110 4.26 -5.61 0.17
CA ASP A 110 3.14 -6.51 -0.13
C ASP A 110 2.48 -6.98 1.18
N ILE A 111 2.06 -5.98 1.98
CA ILE A 111 1.42 -6.17 3.28
C ILE A 111 -0.08 -6.39 3.07
N ARG A 112 -0.65 -7.32 3.82
CA ARG A 112 -2.10 -7.60 3.83
C ARG A 112 -2.84 -6.59 4.72
N PHE A 113 -2.93 -5.32 4.32
CA PHE A 113 -3.63 -4.29 5.07
C PHE A 113 -5.12 -4.59 5.27
N GLU A 114 -5.71 -5.40 4.42
CA GLU A 114 -7.09 -5.90 4.53
C GLU A 114 -7.32 -6.78 5.78
N ASN A 115 -6.25 -7.33 6.37
CA ASN A 115 -6.29 -8.20 7.55
C ASN A 115 -5.80 -7.53 8.84
N ILE A 116 -5.57 -6.21 8.82
CA ILE A 116 -5.02 -5.50 9.97
C ILE A 116 -6.08 -4.60 10.58
N GLY A 117 -6.62 -5.05 11.73
CA GLY A 117 -7.55 -4.25 12.52
C GLY A 117 -6.83 -3.16 13.32
N PHE A 118 -7.52 -2.05 13.56
CA PHE A 118 -7.00 -0.93 14.33
C PHE A 118 -8.12 -0.08 14.95
N TYR A 119 -7.76 0.73 15.93
CA TYR A 119 -8.65 1.74 16.49
C TYR A 119 -8.39 3.11 15.88
N SER A 120 -9.44 3.84 15.57
CA SER A 120 -9.39 5.24 15.17
C SER A 120 -10.52 6.01 15.88
N GLU A 121 -10.17 7.07 16.60
CA GLU A 121 -11.14 7.90 17.32
C GLU A 121 -12.07 7.11 18.26
N GLY A 122 -11.53 6.05 18.90
CA GLY A 122 -12.29 5.18 19.79
C GLY A 122 -13.12 4.08 19.14
N VAL A 123 -13.18 4.04 17.79
CA VAL A 123 -13.90 3.01 17.02
C VAL A 123 -12.93 1.99 16.49
N TYR A 124 -13.27 0.71 16.59
CA TYR A 124 -12.52 -0.38 15.98
C TYR A 124 -12.95 -0.59 14.52
N TYR A 125 -11.97 -0.70 13.64
CA TYR A 125 -12.14 -1.04 12.22
C TYR A 125 -11.36 -2.31 11.92
N ARG A 126 -11.94 -3.24 11.16
CA ARG A 126 -11.31 -4.50 10.75
C ARG A 126 -10.11 -4.26 9.83
N ASN A 127 -10.14 -3.16 9.08
CA ASN A 127 -9.06 -2.72 8.20
C ASN A 127 -9.24 -1.25 7.79
N ILE A 128 -8.23 -0.70 7.13
CA ILE A 128 -8.23 0.71 6.71
C ILE A 128 -9.25 1.00 5.58
N MET A 129 -9.60 0.01 4.76
CA MET A 129 -10.60 0.12 3.70
C MET A 129 -12.00 0.30 4.31
N GLU A 130 -12.32 -0.42 5.38
CA GLU A 130 -13.58 -0.26 6.13
C GLU A 130 -13.71 1.15 6.75
N ARG A 131 -12.60 1.74 7.22
CA ARG A 131 -12.61 3.12 7.74
C ARG A 131 -12.91 4.15 6.66
N PHE A 132 -12.65 3.85 5.39
CA PHE A 132 -12.79 4.75 4.24
C PHE A 132 -13.56 4.07 3.11
N GLU A 133 -14.81 3.68 3.36
CA GLU A 133 -15.66 2.93 2.43
C GLU A 133 -15.88 3.64 1.08
N ASP A 134 -15.92 4.96 1.06
CA ASP A 134 -16.09 5.79 -0.14
C ASP A 134 -14.78 6.05 -0.91
N VAL A 135 -13.67 5.49 -0.47
CA VAL A 135 -12.36 5.67 -1.11
C VAL A 135 -11.95 4.39 -1.82
N GLN A 136 -11.60 4.49 -3.09
CA GLN A 136 -11.06 3.35 -3.83
C GLN A 136 -9.59 3.14 -3.46
N PHE A 137 -9.29 1.95 -2.94
CA PHE A 137 -7.94 1.44 -2.74
C PHE A 137 -7.56 0.53 -3.91
N TYR A 138 -6.27 0.46 -4.24
CA TYR A 138 -5.76 -0.49 -5.22
C TYR A 138 -4.30 -0.84 -4.95
N ASP A 139 -3.91 -2.07 -5.25
CA ASP A 139 -2.52 -2.51 -5.11
C ASP A 139 -2.17 -3.61 -6.12
N TYR A 140 -0.88 -3.94 -6.15
CA TYR A 140 -0.34 -5.10 -6.86
C TYR A 140 0.24 -6.06 -5.83
N THR A 141 0.02 -7.36 -6.03
CA THR A 141 0.51 -8.39 -5.12
C THR A 141 1.23 -9.51 -5.86
N LYS A 142 2.20 -10.13 -5.19
CA LYS A 142 2.82 -11.40 -5.57
C LYS A 142 2.25 -12.58 -4.76
N ILE A 143 1.24 -12.34 -3.92
CA ILE A 143 0.58 -13.36 -3.11
C ILE A 143 -0.59 -13.94 -3.93
N PRO A 144 -0.54 -15.22 -4.36
CA PRO A 144 -1.62 -15.83 -5.13
C PRO A 144 -2.91 -15.93 -4.30
N ASN A 145 -4.05 -15.75 -4.97
CA ASN A 145 -5.39 -15.88 -4.35
C ASN A 145 -5.56 -15.04 -3.07
N ARG A 146 -4.87 -13.90 -2.98
CA ARG A 146 -4.92 -13.03 -1.80
C ARG A 146 -6.32 -12.49 -1.54
N GLU A 147 -7.10 -12.25 -2.58
CA GLU A 147 -8.49 -11.79 -2.53
C GLU A 147 -9.47 -12.87 -2.06
N LYS A 148 -9.06 -14.15 -2.05
CA LYS A 148 -9.90 -15.22 -1.53
C LYS A 148 -9.87 -15.23 -0.02
N SER A 149 -11.05 -15.21 0.59
CA SER A 149 -11.19 -15.33 2.04
C SER A 149 -10.50 -16.61 2.55
N ILE A 150 -9.63 -16.47 3.54
CA ILE A 150 -9.10 -17.61 4.28
C ILE A 150 -10.18 -17.99 5.32
N ASN A 151 -10.77 -19.18 5.16
CA ASN A 151 -11.78 -19.76 6.06
C ASN A 151 -13.21 -19.17 6.01
N GLY A 152 -13.58 -18.47 4.95
CA GLY A 152 -14.99 -18.08 4.75
C GLY A 152 -15.57 -17.02 5.71
N ILE A 153 -14.74 -16.44 6.58
CA ILE A 153 -15.21 -15.59 7.68
C ILE A 153 -15.17 -14.09 7.37
N GLN A 154 -14.35 -13.69 6.40
CA GLN A 154 -14.24 -12.27 6.06
C GLN A 154 -14.30 -12.07 4.54
N SER A 155 -15.25 -11.31 4.07
CA SER A 155 -15.29 -10.86 2.67
C SER A 155 -14.14 -9.87 2.43
N PHE A 156 -13.48 -10.02 1.29
CA PHE A 156 -12.49 -9.04 0.82
C PHE A 156 -13.15 -7.66 0.67
N PRO A 157 -12.50 -6.54 1.04
CA PRO A 157 -13.11 -5.22 0.95
C PRO A 157 -13.53 -4.88 -0.48
N THR A 158 -14.77 -4.44 -0.68
CA THR A 158 -15.35 -4.14 -2.00
C THR A 158 -14.72 -2.92 -2.66
N ASN A 159 -14.14 -2.03 -1.87
CA ASN A 159 -13.43 -0.84 -2.31
C ASN A 159 -11.89 -1.03 -2.42
N TYR A 160 -11.43 -2.27 -2.56
CA TYR A 160 -10.02 -2.59 -2.72
C TYR A 160 -9.77 -3.45 -3.96
N ASP A 161 -9.24 -2.86 -5.02
CA ASP A 161 -8.81 -3.58 -6.23
C ASP A 161 -7.40 -4.14 -6.04
N LEU A 162 -7.25 -5.43 -6.21
CA LEU A 162 -5.98 -6.12 -6.08
C LEU A 162 -5.60 -6.83 -7.37
N THR A 163 -4.53 -6.40 -8.01
CA THR A 163 -4.01 -7.01 -9.22
C THR A 163 -2.89 -7.98 -8.90
N PHE A 164 -3.04 -9.25 -9.27
CA PHE A 164 -1.94 -10.20 -9.20
C PHE A 164 -0.85 -9.82 -10.21
N SER A 165 0.36 -9.61 -9.71
CA SER A 165 1.51 -9.20 -10.54
C SER A 165 2.30 -10.42 -10.96
N TYR A 166 2.15 -10.83 -12.20
CA TYR A 166 2.88 -11.93 -12.80
C TYR A 166 4.39 -11.82 -12.59
N SER A 167 5.06 -12.95 -12.43
CA SER A 167 6.52 -13.07 -12.43
C SER A 167 6.95 -14.15 -13.40
N GLY A 168 7.91 -13.84 -14.31
CA GLY A 168 8.54 -14.82 -15.17
C GLY A 168 9.56 -15.73 -14.47
N ALA A 169 9.66 -15.69 -13.13
CA ALA A 169 10.57 -16.53 -12.38
C ALA A 169 10.17 -18.01 -12.47
N LYS A 170 11.15 -18.89 -12.77
CA LYS A 170 10.93 -20.35 -12.82
C LYS A 170 10.33 -20.85 -11.51
N GLY A 171 9.24 -21.61 -11.60
CA GLY A 171 8.49 -22.13 -10.47
C GLY A 171 7.42 -21.18 -9.93
N PHE A 172 7.27 -19.96 -10.49
CA PHE A 172 6.18 -19.05 -10.17
C PHE A 172 4.98 -19.23 -11.13
N GLU A 173 5.16 -19.98 -12.22
CA GLU A 173 4.14 -20.22 -13.26
C GLU A 173 2.87 -20.90 -12.71
N LYS A 174 3.02 -21.73 -11.67
CA LYS A 174 1.89 -22.41 -11.01
C LYS A 174 0.90 -21.46 -10.31
N PHE A 175 1.24 -20.19 -10.19
CA PHE A 175 0.41 -19.17 -9.57
C PHE A 175 -0.26 -18.24 -10.60
N ASN A 176 -0.13 -18.53 -11.89
CA ASN A 176 -0.70 -17.75 -12.99
C ASN A 176 -2.04 -18.33 -13.45
#